data_aae0d56a410dcdea7d62159fe84f26b2
#
_entry.id   aae0d56a410dcdea7d62159fe84f26b2
#
_cell.length_a   1.000
_cell.length_b   1.000
_cell.length_c   1.000
_cell.angle_alpha   90.00
_cell.angle_beta   90.00
_cell.angle_gamma   90.00
#
_symmetry.space_group_name_H-M   'P 1'
#
loop_
_entity.id
_entity.type
_entity.pdbx_description
1 polymer ?
#
loop_
_entity_poly.entity_id
_entity_poly.type
_entity_poly.pdbx_seq_one_letter_code
_entity_poly.pdbx_strand_id
1 'polypeptide(L)'
;MTDLEELDESECWDLLAQVTVGRLGLHFGAIPRIIPMDFTLFDKCIVVCTAVGAAVTHALRDSVVAFQVDDFHLNNQEAWSVVAVGPSAPVTDLRTLQAVDGLPTDPATRDRHWVTQIEPRLISGRRFVQRTPTVSMARVGSR
;
A
#
# COMPACT_ATOMS: atom_id res chain seq x y z
N MET A 1 8.03 -25.19 3.21
CA MET A 1 9.15 -24.34 2.82
C MET A 1 8.61 -23.15 2.06
N THR A 2 8.96 -21.97 2.47
CA THR A 2 8.51 -20.74 1.82
C THR A 2 9.63 -20.25 0.91
N ASP A 3 9.37 -20.20 -0.38
CA ASP A 3 10.29 -19.57 -1.32
C ASP A 3 10.00 -18.07 -1.35
N LEU A 4 11.03 -17.27 -1.17
CA LEU A 4 10.98 -15.82 -1.19
C LEU A 4 11.59 -15.33 -2.50
N GLU A 5 10.79 -14.62 -3.28
CA GLU A 5 11.22 -14.01 -4.53
C GLU A 5 11.20 -12.48 -4.39
N GLU A 6 12.29 -11.84 -4.75
CA GLU A 6 12.32 -10.39 -4.83
C GLU A 6 11.69 -9.94 -6.14
N LEU A 7 10.86 -8.89 -6.06
CA LEU A 7 10.18 -8.30 -7.22
C LEU A 7 10.96 -7.09 -7.72
N ASP A 8 10.99 -6.89 -9.04
CA ASP A 8 11.53 -5.67 -9.61
C ASP A 8 10.55 -4.50 -9.45
N GLU A 9 11.00 -3.30 -9.76
CA GLU A 9 10.19 -2.08 -9.60
C GLU A 9 8.92 -2.12 -10.43
N SER A 10 9.00 -2.58 -11.67
CA SER A 10 7.83 -2.67 -12.56
C SER A 10 6.76 -3.61 -12.02
N GLU A 11 7.17 -4.77 -11.52
CA GLU A 11 6.26 -5.73 -10.88
C GLU A 11 5.61 -5.14 -9.63
N CYS A 12 6.37 -4.37 -8.85
CA CYS A 12 5.84 -3.69 -7.67
C CYS A 12 4.71 -2.71 -8.03
N TRP A 13 4.90 -1.90 -9.07
CA TRP A 13 3.86 -0.97 -9.53
C TRP A 13 2.64 -1.70 -10.07
N ASP A 14 2.83 -2.79 -10.80
CA ASP A 14 1.71 -3.61 -11.30
C ASP A 14 0.88 -4.19 -10.16
N LEU A 15 1.53 -4.64 -9.09
CA LEU A 15 0.85 -5.19 -7.91
C LEU A 15 0.13 -4.09 -7.11
N LEU A 16 0.75 -2.92 -6.95
CA LEU A 16 0.10 -1.76 -6.33
C LEU A 16 -1.21 -1.41 -7.01
N ALA A 17 -1.26 -1.53 -8.33
CA ALA A 17 -2.44 -1.21 -9.13
C ALA A 17 -3.59 -2.22 -8.96
N GLN A 18 -3.34 -3.38 -8.38
CA GLN A 18 -4.34 -4.44 -8.20
C GLN A 18 -5.17 -4.31 -6.93
N VAL A 19 -4.76 -3.45 -6.01
CA VAL A 19 -5.41 -3.28 -4.71
C VAL A 19 -5.79 -1.83 -4.49
N THR A 20 -6.76 -1.59 -3.62
CA THR A 20 -7.30 -0.25 -3.36
C THR A 20 -7.07 0.22 -1.93
N VAL A 21 -6.68 -0.67 -1.04
CA VAL A 21 -6.40 -0.37 0.37
C VAL A 21 -4.96 -0.74 0.68
N GLY A 22 -4.27 0.17 1.32
CA GLY A 22 -2.93 -0.05 1.84
C GLY A 22 -2.80 0.42 3.27
N ARG A 23 -1.58 0.41 3.75
CA ARG A 23 -1.25 0.85 5.10
C ARG A 23 -0.19 1.92 5.04
N LEU A 24 -0.51 3.05 5.62
CA LEU A 24 0.41 4.17 5.74
C LEU A 24 1.20 4.04 7.05
N GLY A 25 2.51 4.01 6.95
CA GLY A 25 3.42 4.04 8.09
C GLY A 25 4.02 5.42 8.24
N LEU A 26 3.80 6.07 9.37
CA LEU A 26 4.25 7.43 9.61
C LEU A 26 4.49 7.68 11.10
N HIS A 27 5.06 8.84 11.41
CA HIS A 27 5.30 9.27 12.77
C HIS A 27 4.29 10.34 13.20
N PHE A 28 3.73 10.17 14.39
CA PHE A 28 3.02 11.22 15.13
C PHE A 28 3.97 11.71 16.23
N GLY A 29 4.70 12.77 15.96
CA GLY A 29 5.85 13.12 16.77
C GLY A 29 6.89 11.99 16.71
N ALA A 30 7.27 11.43 17.86
CA ALA A 30 8.21 10.30 17.94
C ALA A 30 7.53 8.93 17.92
N ILE A 31 6.20 8.87 17.83
CA ILE A 31 5.44 7.62 17.91
C ILE A 31 5.12 7.13 16.50
N PRO A 32 5.63 5.97 16.08
CA PRO A 32 5.27 5.39 14.79
C PRO A 32 3.85 4.82 14.85
N ARG A 33 3.11 5.01 13.75
CA ARG A 33 1.76 4.46 13.58
C ARG A 33 1.59 3.85 12.20
N ILE A 34 0.69 2.88 12.13
CA ILE A 34 0.25 2.25 10.88
C ILE A 34 -1.25 2.47 10.76
N ILE A 35 -1.67 3.06 9.64
CA ILE A 35 -3.07 3.43 9.40
C ILE A 35 -3.50 2.83 8.05
N PRO A 36 -4.56 1.99 8.04
CA PRO A 36 -5.14 1.54 6.78
C PRO A 36 -5.87 2.70 6.09
N MET A 37 -5.75 2.77 4.77
CA MET A 37 -6.46 3.77 3.99
C MET A 37 -6.58 3.39 2.52
N ASP A 38 -7.60 3.94 1.88
CA ASP A 38 -7.75 3.86 0.45
C ASP A 38 -6.70 4.71 -0.25
N PHE A 39 -6.30 4.27 -1.43
CA PHE A 39 -5.34 5.01 -2.24
C PHE A 39 -5.64 4.85 -3.72
N THR A 40 -5.08 5.74 -4.51
CA THR A 40 -5.01 5.58 -5.95
C THR A 40 -3.59 5.88 -6.44
N LEU A 41 -3.27 5.43 -7.63
CA LEU A 41 -1.99 5.71 -8.26
C LEU A 41 -2.18 6.76 -9.35
N PHE A 42 -1.28 7.71 -9.40
CA PHE A 42 -1.24 8.69 -10.48
C PHE A 42 0.20 9.17 -10.67
N ASP A 43 0.67 9.08 -11.92
CA ASP A 43 2.00 9.60 -12.34
C ASP A 43 3.14 9.11 -11.42
N LYS A 44 3.16 7.80 -11.15
CA LYS A 44 4.15 7.15 -10.25
C LYS A 44 4.16 7.71 -8.83
N CYS A 45 3.02 8.22 -8.38
CA CYS A 45 2.80 8.60 -7.00
C CYS A 45 1.64 7.81 -6.40
N ILE A 46 1.69 7.64 -5.10
CA ILE A 46 0.59 7.10 -4.31
C ILE A 46 -0.19 8.30 -3.78
N VAL A 47 -1.47 8.37 -4.08
CA VAL A 47 -2.33 9.48 -3.70
C VAL A 47 -3.34 9.03 -2.67
N VAL A 48 -3.39 9.74 -1.55
CA VAL A 48 -4.31 9.47 -0.45
C VAL A 48 -5.11 10.72 -0.10
N CYS A 49 -6.32 10.51 0.40
CA CYS A 49 -7.18 11.57 0.92
C CYS A 49 -7.35 11.42 2.41
N THR A 50 -7.19 12.53 3.15
CA THR A 50 -7.39 12.57 4.59
C THR A 50 -8.28 13.75 4.94
N ALA A 51 -8.91 13.70 6.13
CA ALA A 51 -9.75 14.78 6.57
C ALA A 51 -8.92 16.01 6.95
N VAL A 52 -9.36 17.19 6.55
CA VAL A 52 -8.76 18.47 6.95
C VAL A 52 -8.80 18.57 8.48
N GLY A 53 -7.67 18.93 9.08
CA GLY A 53 -7.54 19.07 10.54
C GLY A 53 -7.30 17.77 11.29
N ALA A 54 -7.34 16.62 10.63
CA ALA A 54 -7.00 15.34 11.27
C ALA A 54 -5.50 15.27 11.61
N ALA A 55 -5.17 14.55 12.69
CA ALA A 55 -3.78 14.37 13.11
C ALA A 55 -2.93 13.70 12.00
N VAL A 56 -3.51 12.76 11.25
CA VAL A 56 -2.83 12.10 10.13
C VAL A 56 -2.47 13.10 9.02
N THR A 57 -3.34 14.05 8.74
CA THR A 57 -3.08 15.11 7.74
C THR A 57 -1.91 15.96 8.15
N HIS A 58 -1.81 16.33 9.41
CA HIS A 58 -0.66 17.04 9.95
C HIS A 58 0.62 16.24 9.87
N ALA A 59 0.56 14.96 10.23
CA ALA A 59 1.71 14.07 10.21
C ALA A 59 2.23 13.79 8.79
N LEU A 60 1.36 13.89 7.78
CA LEU A 60 1.71 13.72 6.38
C LEU A 60 2.42 14.93 5.76
N ARG A 61 2.42 16.08 6.44
CA ARG A 61 3.05 17.29 5.87
C ARG A 61 4.56 17.13 5.84
N ASP A 62 5.12 17.23 4.62
CA ASP A 62 6.58 17.28 4.38
C ASP A 62 7.35 16.20 5.16
N SER A 63 6.79 15.00 5.20
CA SER A 63 7.36 13.87 5.92
C SER A 63 7.82 12.80 4.96
N VAL A 64 8.77 11.98 5.38
CA VAL A 64 9.07 10.72 4.71
C VAL A 64 8.22 9.64 5.36
N VAL A 65 7.44 8.96 4.54
CA VAL A 65 6.48 7.95 5.00
C VAL A 65 6.70 6.63 4.26
N ALA A 66 6.18 5.56 4.82
CA ALA A 66 6.10 4.26 4.18
C ALA A 66 4.64 3.96 3.80
N PHE A 67 4.45 3.31 2.68
CA PHE A 67 3.15 2.80 2.25
C PHE A 67 3.28 1.35 1.85
N GLN A 68 2.49 0.49 2.45
CA GLN A 68 2.58 -0.96 2.28
C GLN A 68 1.26 -1.51 1.77
N VAL A 69 1.33 -2.37 0.78
CA VAL A 69 0.21 -3.17 0.33
C VAL A 69 0.61 -4.64 0.31
N ASP A 70 -0.36 -5.50 0.47
CA ASP A 70 -0.17 -6.93 0.37
C ASP A 70 -1.45 -7.61 -0.09
N ASP A 71 -1.33 -8.84 -0.51
CA ASP A 71 -2.45 -9.70 -0.78
C ASP A 71 -2.06 -11.16 -0.55
N PHE A 72 -3.03 -11.97 -0.20
CA PHE A 72 -2.85 -13.37 0.06
C PHE A 72 -3.96 -14.18 -0.59
N HIS A 73 -3.57 -15.13 -1.43
CA HIS A 73 -4.50 -16.02 -2.11
C HIS A 73 -4.47 -17.42 -1.48
N LEU A 74 -5.55 -17.76 -0.80
CA LEU A 74 -5.67 -19.05 -0.10
C LEU A 74 -5.58 -20.25 -1.04
N ASN A 75 -6.11 -20.09 -2.25
CA ASN A 75 -6.23 -21.23 -3.19
C ASN A 75 -4.89 -21.70 -3.75
N ASN A 76 -3.96 -20.80 -3.98
CA ASN A 76 -2.64 -21.12 -4.52
C ASN A 76 -1.52 -20.90 -3.50
N GLN A 77 -1.87 -20.52 -2.26
CA GLN A 77 -0.93 -20.24 -1.18
C GLN A 77 0.16 -19.24 -1.58
N GLU A 78 -0.20 -18.31 -2.42
CA GLU A 78 0.68 -17.24 -2.88
C GLU A 78 0.35 -15.95 -2.15
N ALA A 79 1.37 -15.29 -1.64
CA ALA A 79 1.26 -13.98 -1.01
C ALA A 79 2.34 -13.07 -1.57
N TRP A 80 2.04 -11.79 -1.59
CA TRP A 80 3.01 -10.77 -1.97
C TRP A 80 2.86 -9.55 -1.10
N SER A 81 3.92 -8.77 -0.98
CA SER A 81 3.88 -7.47 -0.35
C SER A 81 4.77 -6.49 -1.10
N VAL A 82 4.36 -5.23 -1.09
CA VAL A 82 5.10 -4.12 -1.68
C VAL A 82 5.17 -3.01 -0.65
N VAL A 83 6.35 -2.45 -0.46
CA VAL A 83 6.59 -1.30 0.40
C VAL A 83 7.20 -0.18 -0.42
N ALA A 84 6.59 0.98 -0.36
CA ALA A 84 7.11 2.20 -0.96
C ALA A 84 7.47 3.18 0.15
N VAL A 85 8.64 3.81 0.04
CA VAL A 85 9.10 4.82 0.99
C VAL A 85 9.48 6.07 0.22
N GLY A 86 8.96 7.20 0.66
CA GLY A 86 9.28 8.47 0.03
C GLY A 86 8.63 9.66 0.73
N PRO A 87 8.94 10.86 0.24
CA PRO A 87 8.37 12.08 0.78
C PRO A 87 6.89 12.20 0.45
N SER A 88 6.15 12.74 1.39
CA SER A 88 4.75 13.13 1.19
C SER A 88 4.64 14.65 1.05
N ALA A 89 3.78 15.08 0.15
CA ALA A 89 3.53 16.50 -0.09
C ALA A 89 2.08 16.73 -0.47
N PRO A 90 1.52 17.91 -0.15
CA PRO A 90 0.19 18.27 -0.60
C PRO A 90 0.11 18.26 -2.13
N VAL A 91 -1.01 17.79 -2.67
CA VAL A 91 -1.28 17.86 -4.10
C VAL A 91 -1.89 19.20 -4.41
N THR A 92 -1.21 19.97 -5.26
CA THR A 92 -1.69 21.27 -5.76
C THR A 92 -1.94 21.25 -7.27
N ASP A 93 -1.49 20.20 -7.93
CA ASP A 93 -1.62 20.02 -9.37
C ASP A 93 -3.04 19.61 -9.75
N LEU A 94 -3.63 20.34 -10.69
CA LEU A 94 -5.00 20.11 -11.15
C LEU A 94 -5.20 18.72 -11.77
N ARG A 95 -4.22 18.21 -12.51
CA ARG A 95 -4.31 16.88 -13.13
C ARG A 95 -4.42 15.78 -12.08
N THR A 96 -3.61 15.86 -11.05
CA THR A 96 -3.65 14.90 -9.94
C THR A 96 -4.96 15.00 -9.16
N LEU A 97 -5.42 16.22 -8.89
CA LEU A 97 -6.70 16.45 -8.21
C LEU A 97 -7.87 15.87 -9.00
N GLN A 98 -7.86 15.96 -10.32
CA GLN A 98 -8.87 15.35 -11.17
C GLN A 98 -8.81 13.81 -11.15
N ALA A 99 -7.63 13.23 -11.07
CA ALA A 99 -7.46 11.78 -10.96
C ALA A 99 -8.01 11.21 -9.65
N VAL A 100 -8.01 12.02 -8.60
CA VAL A 100 -8.50 11.65 -7.25
C VAL A 100 -10.03 11.60 -7.18
N ASP A 101 -10.74 12.14 -8.13
CA ASP A 101 -12.22 12.05 -8.17
C ASP A 101 -12.72 10.60 -8.17
N GLY A 102 -11.87 9.64 -8.49
CA GLY A 102 -12.19 8.20 -8.35
C GLY A 102 -12.04 7.63 -6.95
N LEU A 103 -11.48 8.37 -5.99
CA LEU A 103 -11.45 7.94 -4.60
C LEU A 103 -12.84 8.10 -3.97
N PRO A 104 -13.26 7.19 -3.06
CA PRO A 104 -14.58 7.24 -2.45
C PRO A 104 -14.66 8.41 -1.47
N THR A 105 -14.76 9.63 -2.00
CA THR A 105 -15.03 10.83 -1.24
C THR A 105 -16.43 11.29 -1.54
N ASP A 106 -17.26 11.44 -0.49
CA ASP A 106 -18.57 12.04 -0.63
C ASP A 106 -18.43 13.45 -1.20
N PRO A 107 -19.08 13.77 -2.34
CA PRO A 107 -19.03 15.12 -2.91
C PRO A 107 -19.43 16.22 -1.91
N ALA A 108 -20.33 15.92 -0.96
CA ALA A 108 -20.75 16.85 0.07
C ALA A 108 -19.62 17.18 1.07
N THR A 109 -18.60 16.35 1.17
CA THR A 109 -17.48 16.50 2.11
C THR A 109 -16.16 16.77 1.41
N ARG A 110 -16.15 16.94 0.08
CA ARG A 110 -14.92 17.12 -0.72
C ARG A 110 -14.06 18.28 -0.21
N ASP A 111 -14.66 19.40 0.17
CA ASP A 111 -13.96 20.58 0.68
C ASP A 111 -13.30 20.35 2.06
N ARG A 112 -13.63 19.23 2.72
CA ARG A 112 -13.08 18.85 4.03
C ARG A 112 -11.96 17.82 3.90
N HIS A 113 -11.55 17.48 2.68
CA HIS A 113 -10.53 16.50 2.44
C HIS A 113 -9.25 17.16 1.95
N TRP A 114 -8.14 16.61 2.41
CA TRP A 114 -6.81 16.99 2.01
C TRP A 114 -6.21 15.89 1.17
N VAL A 115 -5.69 16.25 0.01
CA VAL A 115 -5.08 15.30 -0.92
C VAL A 115 -3.57 15.39 -0.78
N THR A 116 -2.95 14.25 -0.53
CA THR A 116 -1.51 14.13 -0.37
C THR A 116 -0.96 13.11 -1.34
N GLN A 117 0.16 13.41 -1.96
CA GLN A 117 0.89 12.46 -2.78
C GLN A 117 2.13 11.97 -2.04
N ILE A 118 2.44 10.70 -2.22
CA ILE A 118 3.68 10.08 -1.77
C ILE A 118 4.46 9.72 -3.02
N GLU A 119 5.66 10.27 -3.15
CA GLU A 119 6.55 9.97 -4.27
C GLU A 119 7.59 8.94 -3.83
N PRO A 120 7.44 7.66 -4.23
CA PRO A 120 8.38 6.65 -3.79
C PRO A 120 9.80 6.91 -4.28
N ARG A 121 10.73 6.94 -3.35
CA ARG A 121 12.18 6.97 -3.61
C ARG A 121 12.76 5.58 -3.55
N LEU A 122 12.19 4.73 -2.71
CA LEU A 122 12.49 3.32 -2.60
C LEU A 122 11.18 2.56 -2.77
N ILE A 123 11.21 1.54 -3.61
CA ILE A 123 10.11 0.62 -3.75
C ILE A 123 10.67 -0.79 -3.78
N SER A 124 10.12 -1.66 -2.96
CA SER A 124 10.54 -3.05 -2.86
C SER A 124 9.34 -3.96 -2.72
N GLY A 125 9.46 -5.15 -3.22
CA GLY A 125 8.40 -6.13 -3.14
C GLY A 125 8.94 -7.54 -3.03
N ARG A 126 8.13 -8.41 -2.47
CA ARG A 126 8.42 -9.81 -2.27
C ARG A 126 7.21 -10.65 -2.58
N ARG A 127 7.46 -11.78 -3.20
CA ARG A 127 6.45 -12.82 -3.41
C ARG A 127 6.83 -14.03 -2.59
N PHE A 128 5.86 -14.53 -1.86
CA PHE A 128 5.99 -15.76 -1.08
C PHE A 128 5.19 -16.84 -1.76
N VAL A 129 5.82 -17.92 -2.11
CA VAL A 129 5.14 -19.13 -2.56
C VAL A 129 5.31 -20.16 -1.47
N GLN A 130 4.23 -20.46 -0.77
CA GLN A 130 4.23 -21.55 0.18
C GLN A 130 4.10 -22.84 -0.61
N ARG A 131 5.22 -23.51 -0.83
CA ARG A 131 5.14 -24.89 -1.30
C ARG A 131 4.55 -25.71 -0.17
N THR A 132 3.33 -26.19 -0.38
CA THR A 132 2.83 -27.27 0.44
C THR A 132 3.90 -28.33 0.44
N PRO A 133 4.50 -28.71 1.59
CA PRO A 133 5.31 -29.89 1.58
C PRO A 133 4.41 -30.97 0.98
N THR A 134 4.86 -31.62 -0.09
CA THR A 134 4.28 -32.86 -0.49
C THR A 134 4.50 -33.78 0.71
N VAL A 135 3.59 -33.71 1.63
CA VAL A 135 3.48 -34.75 2.61
C VAL A 135 3.08 -35.94 1.75
N SER A 136 4.09 -36.66 1.29
CA SER A 136 3.91 -38.03 1.04
C SER A 136 3.13 -38.51 2.25
N MET A 137 1.84 -38.74 2.07
CA MET A 137 1.07 -39.47 3.05
C MET A 137 1.82 -40.77 3.18
N ALA A 138 2.81 -40.78 4.08
CA ALA A 138 3.36 -42.00 4.56
C ALA A 138 2.15 -42.76 4.99
N ARG A 139 1.81 -43.77 4.22
CA ARG A 139 0.74 -44.68 4.59
C ARG A 139 1.00 -45.06 6.01
N VAL A 140 0.25 -44.47 6.91
CA VAL A 140 0.10 -45.07 8.22
C VAL A 140 -0.39 -46.46 7.93
N GLY A 141 0.52 -47.39 8.00
CA GLY A 141 0.22 -48.76 7.68
C GLY A 141 -1.01 -49.16 8.48
N SER A 142 -2.07 -49.39 7.78
CA SER A 142 -3.23 -50.06 8.35
C SER A 142 -2.75 -51.40 8.90
N ARG A 143 -2.69 -51.50 10.19
CA ARG A 143 -2.73 -52.79 10.83
C ARG A 143 -4.18 -53.16 11.13
#